data_b12b67c61b919a1e28fd534b39ae1e62
#
_entry.id   b12b67c61b919a1e28fd534b39ae1e62
#
_cell.length_a   1.000
_cell.length_b   1.000
_cell.length_c   1.000
_cell.angle_alpha   90.00
_cell.angle_beta   90.00
_cell.angle_gamma   90.00
#
_symmetry.space_group_name_H-M   'P 1'
#
loop_
_entity.id
_entity.type
_entity.pdbx_description
1 polymer ?
#
loop_
_entity_poly.entity_id
_entity_poly.type
_entity_poly.pdbx_seq_one_letter_code
_entity_poly.pdbx_strand_id
1 'polypeptide(L)'
;MEVDKMEISDERIPTSELSSLRERMERRDEMREALIKRCRDGQKAAKQAIFALHRNDDTRASKLLKQCHQCITNDLLPMVEEEPGLRYGCFANVLEEYVEGKMFYAWLHGLEGEEEGNGMNEDEKKGENNPKKGNRLRHRPRGRMLQPDDFHPIHLEPDEYIGGLCDLTGEIGRYAVQRGMDRDAPGVRLCLETNKSIMVAILTMERTPAGTGKKMGALEQSIKKLEKMLYELSLVEATGRNIATEVEDAVEEKNEENND
;
A
#
# COMPACT_ATOMS: atom_id res chain seq x y z
N MET A 1 -66.86 30.89 37.49
CA MET A 1 -66.52 30.57 36.08
C MET A 1 -65.16 29.94 36.11
N GLU A 2 -65.07 28.61 36.24
CA GLU A 2 -63.88 27.83 36.07
C GLU A 2 -63.59 27.70 34.59
N VAL A 3 -62.43 28.18 34.21
CA VAL A 3 -61.91 27.99 32.83
C VAL A 3 -61.33 26.62 32.77
N ASP A 4 -62.09 25.68 32.17
CA ASP A 4 -61.62 24.32 31.83
C ASP A 4 -60.35 24.43 31.03
N LYS A 5 -59.21 24.03 31.60
CA LYS A 5 -57.97 23.84 30.87
C LYS A 5 -58.16 22.62 29.99
N MET A 6 -58.53 22.90 28.75
CA MET A 6 -58.49 21.93 27.67
C MET A 6 -57.05 21.47 27.53
N GLU A 7 -56.69 20.32 28.10
CA GLU A 7 -55.46 19.62 27.75
C GLU A 7 -55.57 19.19 26.29
N ILE A 8 -54.93 19.94 25.44
CA ILE A 8 -54.73 19.56 24.04
C ILE A 8 -53.62 18.53 24.09
N SER A 9 -53.94 17.25 24.29
CA SER A 9 -53.03 16.14 23.98
C SER A 9 -53.02 15.99 22.45
N ASP A 10 -52.30 16.88 21.78
CA ASP A 10 -52.03 16.73 20.36
C ASP A 10 -50.87 15.70 20.22
N GLU A 11 -51.13 14.44 20.54
CA GLU A 11 -50.22 13.32 20.37
C GLU A 11 -50.10 12.93 18.89
N ARG A 12 -49.75 13.85 18.06
CA ARG A 12 -49.42 13.52 16.64
C ARG A 12 -48.15 12.72 16.56
N ILE A 13 -47.28 12.85 17.53
CA ILE A 13 -46.07 12.04 17.69
C ILE A 13 -46.02 11.53 19.11
N PRO A 14 -46.12 10.20 19.34
CA PRO A 14 -46.03 9.61 20.68
C PRO A 14 -44.68 9.91 21.32
N THR A 15 -44.67 10.46 22.53
CA THR A 15 -43.45 10.75 23.30
C THR A 15 -42.62 9.50 23.60
N SER A 16 -43.25 8.34 23.68
CA SER A 16 -42.59 7.03 23.83
C SER A 16 -41.73 6.67 22.60
N GLU A 17 -42.21 6.97 21.39
CA GLU A 17 -41.42 6.70 20.15
C GLU A 17 -40.22 7.63 20.05
N LEU A 18 -40.37 8.90 20.42
CA LEU A 18 -39.25 9.84 20.46
C LEU A 18 -38.19 9.42 21.48
N SER A 19 -38.61 8.91 22.66
CA SER A 19 -37.70 8.38 23.66
C SER A 19 -36.92 7.15 23.14
N SER A 20 -37.63 6.23 22.46
CA SER A 20 -37.00 5.05 21.84
C SER A 20 -36.00 5.42 20.74
N LEU A 21 -36.36 6.39 19.90
CA LEU A 21 -35.43 6.92 18.87
C LEU A 21 -34.19 7.52 19.51
N ARG A 22 -34.34 8.32 20.57
CA ARG A 22 -33.24 8.92 21.31
C ARG A 22 -32.30 7.86 21.87
N GLU A 23 -32.82 6.84 22.56
CA GLU A 23 -32.00 5.76 23.09
C GLU A 23 -31.22 5.00 22.01
N ARG A 24 -31.84 4.81 20.83
CA ARG A 24 -31.14 4.20 19.68
C ARG A 24 -30.03 5.09 19.15
N MET A 25 -30.24 6.40 19.07
CA MET A 25 -29.22 7.35 18.65
C MET A 25 -28.05 7.39 19.62
N GLU A 26 -28.33 7.47 20.92
CA GLU A 26 -27.30 7.46 21.99
C GLU A 26 -26.45 6.19 21.92
N ARG A 27 -27.06 5.01 21.80
CA ARG A 27 -26.35 3.72 21.66
C ARG A 27 -25.46 3.68 20.40
N ARG A 28 -26.00 4.18 19.29
CA ARG A 28 -25.22 4.25 18.03
C ARG A 28 -24.02 5.19 18.15
N ASP A 29 -24.18 6.32 18.80
CA ASP A 29 -23.08 7.28 19.01
C ASP A 29 -22.01 6.71 19.94
N GLU A 30 -22.37 6.00 21.00
CA GLU A 30 -21.42 5.29 21.87
C GLU A 30 -20.63 4.23 21.09
N MET A 31 -21.31 3.44 20.28
CA MET A 31 -20.67 2.42 19.43
C MET A 31 -19.75 3.07 18.39
N ARG A 32 -20.17 4.17 17.77
CA ARG A 32 -19.37 4.93 16.83
C ARG A 32 -18.07 5.46 17.47
N GLU A 33 -18.15 6.00 18.68
CA GLU A 33 -16.95 6.48 19.39
C GLU A 33 -15.99 5.34 19.73
N ALA A 34 -16.51 4.19 20.18
CA ALA A 34 -15.72 3.01 20.44
C ALA A 34 -15.03 2.51 19.16
N LEU A 35 -15.76 2.45 18.05
CA LEU A 35 -15.24 2.08 16.73
C LEU A 35 -14.14 3.03 16.29
N ILE A 36 -14.31 4.36 16.40
CA ILE A 36 -13.30 5.36 16.02
C ILE A 36 -11.99 5.14 16.80
N LYS A 37 -12.08 4.83 18.09
CA LYS A 37 -10.89 4.55 18.92
C LYS A 37 -10.13 3.32 18.39
N ARG A 38 -10.85 2.23 18.12
CA ARG A 38 -10.25 1.00 17.59
C ARG A 38 -9.74 1.17 16.16
N CYS A 39 -10.42 1.93 15.31
CA CYS A 39 -9.94 2.26 13.98
C CYS A 39 -8.56 2.94 14.00
N ARG A 40 -8.32 3.84 14.96
CA ARG A 40 -7.01 4.47 15.12
C ARG A 40 -5.89 3.46 15.43
N ASP A 41 -6.18 2.43 16.22
CA ASP A 41 -5.22 1.37 16.53
C ASP A 41 -4.90 0.54 15.26
N GLY A 42 -5.92 0.14 14.50
CA GLY A 42 -5.79 -0.57 13.22
C GLY A 42 -4.98 0.23 12.19
N GLN A 43 -5.38 1.49 11.95
CA GLN A 43 -4.65 2.37 11.02
C GLN A 43 -3.19 2.59 11.44
N LYS A 44 -2.93 2.80 12.73
CA LYS A 44 -1.58 2.95 13.24
C LYS A 44 -0.73 1.72 12.97
N ALA A 45 -1.29 0.52 13.18
CA ALA A 45 -0.59 -0.73 12.93
C ALA A 45 -0.26 -0.89 11.43
N ALA A 46 -1.23 -0.64 10.53
CA ALA A 46 -1.02 -0.71 9.08
C ALA A 46 0.05 0.28 8.60
N LYS A 47 -0.04 1.56 8.98
CA LYS A 47 0.97 2.57 8.63
C LYS A 47 2.36 2.24 9.15
N GLN A 48 2.46 1.74 10.37
CA GLN A 48 3.73 1.31 10.93
C GLN A 48 4.31 0.08 10.21
N ALA A 49 3.45 -0.82 9.71
CA ALA A 49 3.88 -1.95 8.90
C ALA A 49 4.48 -1.49 7.57
N ILE A 50 3.82 -0.59 6.85
CA ILE A 50 4.33 0.00 5.60
C ILE A 50 5.68 0.68 5.85
N PHE A 51 5.78 1.45 6.93
CA PHE A 51 7.03 2.10 7.31
C PHE A 51 8.14 1.09 7.64
N ALA A 52 7.82 -0.02 8.29
CA ALA A 52 8.76 -1.10 8.58
C ALA A 52 9.25 -1.77 7.28
N LEU A 53 8.35 -1.98 6.28
CA LEU A 53 8.71 -2.51 4.97
C LEU A 53 9.73 -1.64 4.24
N HIS A 54 9.54 -0.32 4.22
CA HIS A 54 10.52 0.61 3.64
C HIS A 54 11.88 0.57 4.34
N ARG A 55 11.89 0.25 5.63
CA ARG A 55 13.13 0.10 6.41
C ARG A 55 13.69 -1.31 6.38
N ASN A 56 12.95 -2.21 5.73
CA ASN A 56 13.34 -3.60 5.58
C ASN A 56 13.33 -4.38 6.91
N ASP A 57 12.43 -4.02 7.77
CA ASP A 57 12.13 -4.75 9.01
C ASP A 57 10.89 -5.62 8.78
N ASP A 58 11.10 -6.69 8.00
CA ASP A 58 10.03 -7.59 7.52
C ASP A 58 9.36 -8.31 8.69
N THR A 59 10.14 -8.68 9.70
CA THR A 59 9.63 -9.31 10.92
C THR A 59 8.66 -8.40 11.66
N ARG A 60 9.01 -7.13 11.80
CA ARG A 60 8.16 -6.13 12.43
C ARG A 60 6.94 -5.83 11.57
N ALA A 61 7.11 -5.72 10.26
CA ALA A 61 6.02 -5.49 9.32
C ALA A 61 4.97 -6.60 9.37
N SER A 62 5.38 -7.87 9.29
CA SER A 62 4.49 -9.03 9.41
C SER A 62 3.73 -9.02 10.74
N LYS A 63 4.43 -8.77 11.86
CA LYS A 63 3.78 -8.66 13.18
C LYS A 63 2.71 -7.56 13.23
N LEU A 64 3.00 -6.38 12.67
CA LEU A 64 2.08 -5.25 12.66
C LEU A 64 0.88 -5.49 11.74
N LEU A 65 1.07 -6.13 10.58
CA LEU A 65 -0.03 -6.55 9.70
C LEU A 65 -0.93 -7.58 10.39
N LYS A 66 -0.36 -8.55 11.12
CA LYS A 66 -1.13 -9.50 11.93
C LYS A 66 -1.93 -8.79 13.05
N GLN A 67 -1.35 -7.79 13.70
CA GLN A 67 -2.07 -6.98 14.70
C GLN A 67 -3.22 -6.19 14.08
N CYS A 68 -3.00 -5.58 12.90
CA CYS A 68 -4.06 -4.88 12.17
C CYS A 68 -5.18 -5.84 11.77
N HIS A 69 -4.83 -7.01 11.22
CA HIS A 69 -5.79 -8.06 10.88
C HIS A 69 -6.65 -8.48 12.09
N GLN A 70 -6.02 -8.75 13.23
CA GLN A 70 -6.72 -9.11 14.46
C GLN A 70 -7.64 -7.99 14.97
N CYS A 71 -7.20 -6.73 14.90
CA CYS A 71 -8.03 -5.58 15.23
C CYS A 71 -9.26 -5.50 14.33
N ILE A 72 -9.11 -5.73 13.02
CA ILE A 72 -10.24 -5.74 12.08
C ILE A 72 -11.19 -6.90 12.38
N THR A 73 -10.67 -8.12 12.49
CA THR A 73 -11.50 -9.33 12.61
C THR A 73 -12.15 -9.49 13.96
N ASN A 74 -11.44 -9.17 15.04
CA ASN A 74 -11.93 -9.46 16.39
C ASN A 74 -12.66 -8.28 17.04
N ASP A 75 -12.31 -7.03 16.66
CA ASP A 75 -12.86 -5.86 17.32
C ASP A 75 -13.80 -5.06 16.39
N LEU A 76 -13.39 -4.77 15.15
CA LEU A 76 -14.10 -3.85 14.27
C LEU A 76 -15.25 -4.50 13.51
N LEU A 77 -15.03 -5.70 12.94
CA LEU A 77 -16.08 -6.41 12.18
C LEU A 77 -17.32 -6.70 13.02
N PRO A 78 -17.23 -7.20 14.28
CA PRO A 78 -18.41 -7.39 15.10
C PRO A 78 -19.22 -6.11 15.35
N MET A 79 -18.56 -4.97 15.53
CA MET A 79 -19.23 -3.67 15.69
C MET A 79 -19.99 -3.25 14.42
N VAL A 80 -19.39 -3.51 13.25
CA VAL A 80 -20.01 -3.18 11.96
C VAL A 80 -21.12 -4.16 11.60
N GLU A 81 -21.05 -5.41 12.03
CA GLU A 81 -22.13 -6.40 11.89
C GLU A 81 -23.33 -6.02 12.74
N GLU A 82 -23.12 -5.49 13.96
CA GLU A 82 -24.19 -5.00 14.82
C GLU A 82 -24.82 -3.70 14.28
N GLU A 83 -24.03 -2.77 13.78
CA GLU A 83 -24.48 -1.49 13.20
C GLU A 83 -23.84 -1.28 11.81
N PRO A 84 -24.45 -1.80 10.74
CA PRO A 84 -23.90 -1.75 9.39
C PRO A 84 -23.62 -0.33 8.86
N GLY A 85 -24.33 0.67 9.37
CA GLY A 85 -24.10 2.08 9.02
C GLY A 85 -22.74 2.61 9.45
N LEU A 86 -22.02 1.91 10.34
CA LEU A 86 -20.67 2.26 10.77
C LEU A 86 -19.57 1.76 9.83
N ARG A 87 -19.90 0.95 8.82
CA ARG A 87 -18.92 0.46 7.84
C ARG A 87 -18.23 1.60 7.09
N TYR A 88 -18.99 2.64 6.79
CA TYR A 88 -18.46 3.78 6.02
C TYR A 88 -17.68 4.75 6.91
N GLY A 89 -16.66 5.39 6.34
CA GLY A 89 -15.84 6.36 7.04
C GLY A 89 -14.59 5.75 7.65
N CYS A 90 -14.42 5.82 8.99
CA CYS A 90 -13.15 5.42 9.60
C CYS A 90 -12.84 3.93 9.48
N PHE A 91 -13.84 3.04 9.45
CA PHE A 91 -13.61 1.61 9.25
C PHE A 91 -13.15 1.31 7.82
N ALA A 92 -13.80 1.88 6.79
CA ALA A 92 -13.34 1.75 5.41
C ALA A 92 -11.89 2.24 5.24
N ASN A 93 -11.53 3.35 5.89
CA ASN A 93 -10.15 3.85 5.88
C ASN A 93 -9.15 2.86 6.52
N VAL A 94 -9.54 2.11 7.55
CA VAL A 94 -8.68 1.05 8.12
C VAL A 94 -8.48 -0.07 7.11
N LEU A 95 -9.54 -0.45 6.39
CA LEU A 95 -9.48 -1.49 5.37
C LEU A 95 -8.58 -1.07 4.20
N GLU A 96 -8.72 0.17 3.69
CA GLU A 96 -7.82 0.69 2.65
C GLU A 96 -6.34 0.63 3.08
N GLU A 97 -6.00 1.11 4.28
CA GLU A 97 -4.64 1.07 4.81
C GLU A 97 -4.13 -0.36 5.04
N TYR A 98 -5.01 -1.27 5.47
CA TYR A 98 -4.65 -2.69 5.64
C TYR A 98 -4.40 -3.36 4.29
N VAL A 99 -5.27 -3.09 3.29
CA VAL A 99 -5.11 -3.57 1.92
C VAL A 99 -3.79 -3.10 1.34
N GLU A 100 -3.50 -1.79 1.44
CA GLU A 100 -2.23 -1.19 0.99
C GLU A 100 -1.02 -1.90 1.61
N GLY A 101 -1.01 -2.03 2.94
CA GLY A 101 0.13 -2.63 3.66
C GLY A 101 0.32 -4.11 3.35
N LYS A 102 -0.77 -4.90 3.30
CA LYS A 102 -0.74 -6.33 2.99
C LYS A 102 -0.32 -6.57 1.53
N MET A 103 -0.84 -5.77 0.60
CA MET A 103 -0.42 -5.82 -0.81
C MET A 103 1.05 -5.44 -0.98
N PHE A 104 1.52 -4.40 -0.30
CA PHE A 104 2.93 -3.99 -0.39
C PHE A 104 3.85 -5.10 0.14
N TYR A 105 3.46 -5.75 1.25
CA TYR A 105 4.18 -6.93 1.75
C TYR A 105 4.23 -8.05 0.71
N ALA A 106 3.08 -8.43 0.14
CA ALA A 106 3.00 -9.49 -0.85
C ALA A 106 3.75 -9.14 -2.16
N TRP A 107 3.70 -7.88 -2.58
CA TRP A 107 4.46 -7.40 -3.75
C TRP A 107 5.97 -7.52 -3.55
N LEU A 108 6.46 -7.27 -2.32
CA LEU A 108 7.89 -7.42 -1.99
C LEU A 108 8.30 -8.89 -1.85
N HIS A 109 7.51 -9.72 -1.18
CA HIS A 109 7.92 -11.05 -0.71
C HIS A 109 7.19 -12.23 -1.34
N GLY A 110 6.06 -12.03 -2.01
CA GLY A 110 5.12 -13.09 -2.42
C GLY A 110 4.15 -13.47 -1.29
N LEU A 111 3.41 -14.56 -1.45
CA LEU A 111 2.53 -15.10 -0.41
C LEU A 111 3.33 -15.89 0.64
N GLU A 112 2.84 -15.86 1.89
CA GLU A 112 3.35 -16.75 2.94
C GLU A 112 3.10 -18.21 2.50
N GLY A 113 4.16 -19.01 2.36
CA GLY A 113 4.11 -20.42 1.94
C GLY A 113 4.46 -20.70 0.48
N GLU A 114 4.70 -19.70 -0.36
CA GLU A 114 5.36 -19.90 -1.65
C GLU A 114 6.87 -20.11 -1.39
N GLU A 115 7.30 -21.38 -1.38
CA GLU A 115 8.72 -21.72 -1.36
C GLU A 115 9.43 -21.03 -2.54
N GLU A 116 10.69 -20.65 -2.33
CA GLU A 116 11.56 -20.11 -3.37
C GLU A 116 11.63 -21.11 -4.53
N GLY A 117 10.70 -20.98 -5.47
CA GLY A 117 10.78 -21.67 -6.75
C GLY A 117 12.05 -21.24 -7.44
N ASN A 118 12.99 -22.17 -7.51
CA ASN A 118 14.34 -22.11 -8.02
C ASN A 118 14.39 -21.48 -9.42
N GLY A 119 14.43 -20.16 -9.50
CA GLY A 119 14.59 -19.36 -10.73
C GLY A 119 15.91 -18.58 -10.74
N MET A 120 16.88 -18.95 -9.89
CA MET A 120 18.23 -18.43 -9.98
C MET A 120 19.01 -19.25 -11.00
N ASN A 121 19.45 -18.60 -12.08
CA ASN A 121 20.49 -19.13 -12.95
C ASN A 121 21.71 -19.49 -12.10
N GLU A 122 22.24 -20.72 -12.26
CA GLU A 122 23.37 -21.25 -11.51
C GLU A 122 24.69 -20.49 -11.72
N ASP A 123 24.71 -19.53 -12.65
CA ASP A 123 25.89 -18.73 -13.01
C ASP A 123 26.24 -17.61 -12.01
N GLU A 124 25.35 -17.22 -11.10
CA GLU A 124 25.61 -16.16 -10.12
C GLU A 124 26.25 -16.66 -8.78
N LYS A 125 26.46 -17.96 -8.63
CA LYS A 125 27.03 -18.55 -7.39
C LYS A 125 28.56 -18.46 -7.25
N LYS A 126 29.29 -17.86 -8.19
CA LYS A 126 30.76 -17.74 -8.14
C LYS A 126 31.20 -16.28 -8.13
N GLY A 127 31.07 -15.62 -6.99
CA GLY A 127 31.60 -14.27 -6.83
C GLY A 127 31.36 -13.67 -5.46
N GLU A 128 32.41 -13.68 -4.66
CA GLU A 128 32.69 -12.81 -3.52
C GLU A 128 32.06 -13.08 -2.16
N ASN A 129 32.78 -13.86 -1.37
CA ASN A 129 32.89 -13.72 0.08
C ASN A 129 33.56 -12.37 0.43
N ASN A 130 32.81 -11.30 0.60
CA ASN A 130 33.27 -10.06 1.22
C ASN A 130 32.31 -9.64 2.33
N PRO A 131 32.64 -9.88 3.62
CA PRO A 131 31.73 -9.66 4.74
C PRO A 131 31.53 -8.19 5.14
N LYS A 132 31.96 -7.21 4.35
CA LYS A 132 31.93 -5.78 4.69
C LYS A 132 30.98 -4.91 3.86
N LYS A 133 30.26 -5.46 2.87
CA LYS A 133 29.16 -4.75 2.23
C LYS A 133 27.87 -5.12 2.99
N GLY A 134 27.40 -4.21 3.86
CA GLY A 134 26.15 -4.40 4.58
C GLY A 134 25.02 -4.80 3.65
N ASN A 135 24.37 -5.85 4.03
CA ASN A 135 23.10 -6.48 3.64
C ASN A 135 22.19 -5.67 2.66
N ARG A 136 22.67 -5.33 1.45
CA ARG A 136 21.97 -4.53 0.43
C ARG A 136 21.52 -5.34 -0.77
N LEU A 137 21.83 -6.62 -0.85
CA LEU A 137 21.32 -7.51 -1.89
C LEU A 137 19.96 -8.01 -1.45
N ARG A 138 18.94 -7.18 -1.75
CA ARG A 138 17.56 -7.59 -1.53
C ARG A 138 17.05 -8.28 -2.75
N HIS A 139 16.34 -9.36 -2.46
CA HIS A 139 15.51 -10.05 -3.42
C HIS A 139 14.73 -9.01 -4.25
N ARG A 140 14.73 -9.18 -5.57
CA ARG A 140 13.82 -8.43 -6.43
C ARG A 140 12.40 -8.65 -5.91
N PRO A 141 11.58 -7.58 -5.83
CA PRO A 141 10.18 -7.75 -5.49
C PRO A 141 9.55 -8.81 -6.39
N ARG A 142 8.74 -9.68 -5.81
CA ARG A 142 8.07 -10.74 -6.56
C ARG A 142 6.96 -10.22 -7.46
N GLY A 143 6.51 -8.97 -7.21
CA GLY A 143 5.50 -8.28 -8.02
C GLY A 143 4.09 -8.85 -7.89
N ARG A 144 3.84 -9.69 -6.89
CA ARG A 144 2.54 -10.34 -6.71
C ARG A 144 1.50 -9.36 -6.19
N MET A 145 0.35 -9.32 -6.88
CA MET A 145 -0.82 -8.57 -6.46
C MET A 145 -1.84 -9.51 -5.83
N LEU A 146 -2.27 -9.17 -4.60
CA LEU A 146 -3.33 -9.92 -3.92
C LEU A 146 -4.69 -9.61 -4.56
N GLN A 147 -5.54 -10.62 -4.66
CA GLN A 147 -6.92 -10.49 -5.09
C GLN A 147 -7.84 -10.23 -3.87
N PRO A 148 -9.08 -9.73 -4.05
CA PRO A 148 -10.00 -9.54 -2.92
C PRO A 148 -10.18 -10.79 -2.05
N ASP A 149 -10.19 -11.98 -2.63
CA ASP A 149 -10.35 -13.24 -1.91
C ASP A 149 -9.15 -13.61 -1.02
N ASP A 150 -7.96 -13.06 -1.30
CA ASP A 150 -6.75 -13.26 -0.47
C ASP A 150 -6.83 -12.55 0.90
N PHE A 151 -7.88 -11.75 1.10
CA PHE A 151 -8.13 -11.03 2.36
C PHE A 151 -9.10 -11.76 3.30
N HIS A 152 -9.63 -12.92 2.87
CA HIS A 152 -10.51 -13.71 3.74
C HIS A 152 -9.92 -13.88 5.17
N PRO A 153 -10.72 -13.76 6.26
CA PRO A 153 -12.19 -13.66 6.29
C PRO A 153 -12.75 -12.22 6.16
N ILE A 154 -11.90 -11.24 5.86
CA ILE A 154 -12.34 -9.86 5.68
C ILE A 154 -12.94 -9.70 4.29
N HIS A 155 -14.25 -9.43 4.23
CA HIS A 155 -14.91 -9.10 2.98
C HIS A 155 -14.66 -7.63 2.65
N LEU A 156 -14.03 -7.37 1.50
CA LEU A 156 -13.72 -6.02 1.02
C LEU A 156 -14.79 -5.55 0.04
N GLU A 157 -15.26 -4.32 0.24
CA GLU A 157 -16.03 -3.62 -0.80
C GLU A 157 -15.10 -3.14 -1.94
N PRO A 158 -15.63 -2.95 -3.16
CA PRO A 158 -14.81 -2.52 -4.30
C PRO A 158 -14.02 -1.23 -4.06
N ASP A 159 -14.59 -0.27 -3.35
CA ASP A 159 -13.94 1.00 -3.03
C ASP A 159 -12.80 0.85 -2.02
N GLU A 160 -12.92 -0.05 -1.05
CA GLU A 160 -11.88 -0.37 -0.08
C GLU A 160 -10.67 -1.05 -0.75
N TYR A 161 -10.93 -2.01 -1.64
CA TYR A 161 -9.87 -2.71 -2.36
C TYR A 161 -9.17 -1.80 -3.37
N ILE A 162 -9.93 -1.11 -4.22
CA ILE A 162 -9.37 -0.21 -5.24
C ILE A 162 -8.71 1.00 -4.58
N GLY A 163 -9.26 1.49 -3.46
CA GLY A 163 -8.65 2.53 -2.66
C GLY A 163 -7.25 2.15 -2.20
N GLY A 164 -7.10 1.00 -1.55
CA GLY A 164 -5.82 0.48 -1.11
C GLY A 164 -4.86 0.13 -2.25
N LEU A 165 -5.38 -0.39 -3.39
CA LEU A 165 -4.59 -0.64 -4.59
C LEU A 165 -4.00 0.65 -5.19
N CYS A 166 -4.78 1.74 -5.22
CA CYS A 166 -4.29 3.04 -5.66
C CYS A 166 -3.22 3.60 -4.71
N ASP A 167 -3.40 3.47 -3.40
CA ASP A 167 -2.46 3.98 -2.41
C ASP A 167 -1.14 3.20 -2.46
N LEU A 168 -1.18 1.88 -2.69
CA LEU A 168 -0.01 1.05 -2.96
C LEU A 168 0.90 1.63 -4.04
N THR A 169 0.32 2.24 -5.10
CA THR A 169 1.15 2.82 -6.19
C THR A 169 2.06 3.94 -5.69
N GLY A 170 1.66 4.66 -4.66
CA GLY A 170 2.48 5.64 -3.96
C GLY A 170 3.66 5.01 -3.22
N GLU A 171 3.43 3.87 -2.56
CA GLU A 171 4.47 3.15 -1.82
C GLU A 171 5.47 2.47 -2.79
N ILE A 172 5.00 1.93 -3.92
CA ILE A 172 5.86 1.44 -5.02
C ILE A 172 6.70 2.60 -5.58
N GLY A 173 6.11 3.78 -5.76
CA GLY A 173 6.83 4.98 -6.18
C GLY A 173 7.93 5.39 -5.19
N ARG A 174 7.64 5.31 -3.89
CA ARG A 174 8.61 5.57 -2.81
C ARG A 174 9.74 4.53 -2.80
N TYR A 175 9.39 3.25 -2.97
CA TYR A 175 10.37 2.18 -3.10
C TYR A 175 11.28 2.37 -4.32
N ALA A 176 10.73 2.80 -5.46
CA ALA A 176 11.48 3.08 -6.66
C ALA A 176 12.52 4.20 -6.49
N VAL A 177 12.22 5.24 -5.69
CA VAL A 177 13.19 6.29 -5.37
C VAL A 177 14.43 5.68 -4.70
N GLN A 178 14.24 4.77 -3.74
CA GLN A 178 15.36 4.08 -3.10
C GLN A 178 16.16 3.24 -4.10
N ARG A 179 15.49 2.53 -5.03
CA ARG A 179 16.17 1.77 -6.11
C ARG A 179 16.94 2.70 -7.03
N GLY A 180 16.37 3.85 -7.37
CA GLY A 180 17.05 4.87 -8.18
C GLY A 180 18.34 5.39 -7.53
N MET A 181 18.30 5.64 -6.20
CA MET A 181 19.49 6.03 -5.43
C MET A 181 20.58 4.93 -5.42
N ASP A 182 20.16 3.67 -5.43
CA ASP A 182 21.05 2.51 -5.50
C ASP A 182 21.49 2.20 -6.96
N ARG A 183 21.04 3.02 -7.95
CA ARG A 183 21.25 2.83 -9.41
C ARG A 183 20.71 1.49 -9.94
N ASP A 184 19.70 0.94 -9.30
CA ASP A 184 19.01 -0.30 -9.69
C ASP A 184 17.94 0.00 -10.76
N ALA A 185 18.37 0.23 -12.02
CA ALA A 185 17.46 0.50 -13.13
C ALA A 185 16.44 -0.64 -13.36
N PRO A 186 16.79 -1.94 -13.25
CA PRO A 186 15.81 -3.01 -13.31
C PRO A 186 14.73 -2.94 -12.21
N GLY A 187 15.11 -2.60 -10.98
CA GLY A 187 14.18 -2.41 -9.86
C GLY A 187 13.22 -1.24 -10.12
N VAL A 188 13.71 -0.10 -10.62
CA VAL A 188 12.87 1.05 -11.00
C VAL A 188 11.93 0.68 -12.15
N ARG A 189 12.39 -0.11 -13.13
CA ARG A 189 11.57 -0.58 -14.27
C ARG A 189 10.41 -1.45 -13.79
N LEU A 190 10.66 -2.38 -12.86
CA LEU A 190 9.60 -3.21 -12.27
C LEU A 190 8.53 -2.35 -11.57
N CYS A 191 8.95 -1.32 -10.82
CA CYS A 191 8.02 -0.38 -10.20
C CYS A 191 7.15 0.36 -11.23
N LEU A 192 7.77 0.82 -12.32
CA LEU A 192 7.07 1.49 -13.42
C LEU A 192 6.05 0.56 -14.08
N GLU A 193 6.46 -0.66 -14.41
CA GLU A 193 5.60 -1.67 -15.03
C GLU A 193 4.41 -2.03 -14.12
N THR A 194 4.66 -2.20 -12.82
CA THR A 194 3.60 -2.45 -11.84
C THR A 194 2.59 -1.29 -11.79
N ASN A 195 3.06 -0.05 -11.66
CA ASN A 195 2.19 1.12 -11.62
C ASN A 195 1.39 1.30 -12.93
N LYS A 196 2.00 1.05 -14.09
CA LYS A 196 1.31 1.06 -15.39
C LYS A 196 0.24 -0.03 -15.47
N SER A 197 0.54 -1.24 -14.99
CA SER A 197 -0.43 -2.35 -14.98
C SER A 197 -1.63 -2.04 -14.09
N ILE A 198 -1.43 -1.46 -12.91
CA ILE A 198 -2.51 -1.02 -12.03
C ILE A 198 -3.35 0.07 -12.71
N MET A 199 -2.70 1.05 -13.32
CA MET A 199 -3.39 2.12 -14.06
C MET A 199 -4.28 1.56 -15.18
N VAL A 200 -3.75 0.65 -15.99
CA VAL A 200 -4.52 0.00 -17.07
C VAL A 200 -5.68 -0.79 -16.51
N ALA A 201 -5.47 -1.58 -15.45
CA ALA A 201 -6.54 -2.35 -14.82
C ALA A 201 -7.69 -1.46 -14.33
N ILE A 202 -7.39 -0.31 -13.70
CA ILE A 202 -8.42 0.62 -13.23
C ILE A 202 -9.12 1.32 -14.41
N LEU A 203 -8.38 1.74 -15.43
CA LEU A 203 -8.94 2.40 -16.62
C LEU A 203 -9.84 1.50 -17.45
N THR A 204 -9.64 0.18 -17.41
CA THR A 204 -10.48 -0.80 -18.11
C THR A 204 -11.77 -1.13 -17.37
N MET A 205 -11.96 -0.64 -16.15
CA MET A 205 -13.21 -0.84 -15.42
C MET A 205 -14.31 0.03 -16.01
N GLU A 206 -15.47 -0.56 -16.27
CA GLU A 206 -16.64 0.19 -16.76
C GLU A 206 -17.13 1.24 -15.76
N ARG A 207 -16.97 0.94 -14.47
CA ARG A 207 -17.30 1.85 -13.35
C ARG A 207 -16.20 1.78 -12.30
N THR A 208 -15.71 2.94 -11.90
CA THR A 208 -14.76 3.07 -10.80
C THR A 208 -15.45 3.66 -9.56
N PRO A 209 -15.05 3.28 -8.35
CA PRO A 209 -15.56 3.87 -7.11
C PRO A 209 -15.37 5.39 -7.04
N ALA A 210 -16.21 6.05 -6.25
CA ALA A 210 -16.09 7.48 -6.02
C ALA A 210 -14.72 7.81 -5.39
N GLY A 211 -14.10 8.90 -5.84
CA GLY A 211 -12.79 9.31 -5.33
C GLY A 211 -11.57 8.73 -6.08
N THR A 212 -11.73 7.64 -6.85
CA THR A 212 -10.66 7.03 -7.64
C THR A 212 -9.97 8.03 -8.57
N GLY A 213 -10.70 8.98 -9.16
CA GLY A 213 -10.15 9.99 -10.08
C GLY A 213 -9.02 10.83 -9.48
N LYS A 214 -9.09 11.19 -8.19
CA LYS A 214 -8.01 11.92 -7.50
C LYS A 214 -6.77 11.05 -7.33
N LYS A 215 -6.94 9.79 -6.96
CA LYS A 215 -5.86 8.81 -6.80
C LYS A 215 -5.20 8.51 -8.15
N MET A 216 -5.98 8.44 -9.25
CA MET A 216 -5.46 8.26 -10.62
C MET A 216 -4.55 9.41 -11.07
N GLY A 217 -4.87 10.65 -10.75
CA GLY A 217 -3.98 11.79 -11.03
C GLY A 217 -2.63 11.68 -10.32
N ALA A 218 -2.61 11.21 -9.07
CA ALA A 218 -1.37 10.95 -8.34
C ALA A 218 -0.56 9.79 -8.97
N LEU A 219 -1.24 8.74 -9.43
CA LEU A 219 -0.63 7.60 -10.12
C LEU A 219 0.03 8.03 -11.45
N GLU A 220 -0.65 8.84 -12.27
CA GLU A 220 -0.05 9.39 -13.50
C GLU A 220 1.21 10.18 -13.22
N GLN A 221 1.20 11.02 -12.18
CA GLN A 221 2.40 11.77 -11.80
C GLN A 221 3.52 10.84 -11.30
N SER A 222 3.18 9.77 -10.57
CA SER A 222 4.15 8.75 -10.15
C SER A 222 4.79 8.08 -11.36
N ILE A 223 4.00 7.64 -12.35
CA ILE A 223 4.51 7.03 -13.59
C ILE A 223 5.47 7.97 -14.31
N LYS A 224 5.11 9.24 -14.53
CA LYS A 224 5.98 10.24 -15.18
C LYS A 224 7.31 10.43 -14.43
N LYS A 225 7.28 10.42 -13.10
CA LYS A 225 8.51 10.50 -12.28
C LYS A 225 9.40 9.28 -12.46
N LEU A 226 8.81 8.08 -12.51
CA LEU A 226 9.55 6.83 -12.72
C LEU A 226 10.17 6.76 -14.13
N GLU A 227 9.44 7.19 -15.15
CA GLU A 227 9.96 7.30 -16.53
C GLU A 227 11.15 8.25 -16.61
N LYS A 228 11.03 9.43 -15.99
CA LYS A 228 12.13 10.39 -15.91
C LYS A 228 13.35 9.80 -15.19
N MET A 229 13.13 9.13 -14.06
CA MET A 229 14.21 8.49 -13.31
C MET A 229 14.94 7.42 -14.12
N LEU A 230 14.21 6.58 -14.88
CA LEU A 230 14.82 5.59 -15.76
C LEU A 230 15.64 6.25 -16.88
N TYR A 231 15.13 7.34 -17.46
CA TYR A 231 15.87 8.09 -18.45
C TYR A 231 17.17 8.65 -17.87
N GLU A 232 17.13 9.28 -16.70
CA GLU A 232 18.32 9.80 -16.03
C GLU A 232 19.35 8.69 -15.71
N LEU A 233 18.87 7.51 -15.24
CA LEU A 233 19.76 6.37 -15.00
C LEU A 233 20.41 5.87 -16.30
N SER A 234 19.68 5.84 -17.42
CA SER A 234 20.23 5.43 -18.72
C SER A 234 21.30 6.38 -19.24
N LEU A 235 21.14 7.70 -19.03
CA LEU A 235 22.16 8.70 -19.38
C LEU A 235 23.44 8.52 -18.56
N VAL A 236 23.31 8.31 -17.25
CA VAL A 236 24.48 8.07 -16.37
C VAL A 236 25.22 6.81 -16.80
N GLU A 237 24.48 5.75 -17.12
CA GLU A 237 25.10 4.49 -17.61
C GLU A 237 25.81 4.68 -18.95
N ALA A 238 25.20 5.39 -19.91
CA ALA A 238 25.80 5.68 -21.20
C ALA A 238 27.06 6.56 -21.07
N THR A 239 27.00 7.62 -20.24
CA THR A 239 28.14 8.50 -19.99
C THR A 239 29.27 7.76 -19.26
N GLY A 240 28.97 6.90 -18.31
CA GLY A 240 29.94 6.09 -17.58
C GLY A 240 30.67 5.10 -18.50
N ARG A 241 29.98 4.53 -19.49
CA ARG A 241 30.62 3.66 -20.51
C ARG A 241 31.58 4.45 -21.42
N ASN A 242 31.16 5.64 -21.85
CA ASN A 242 32.04 6.48 -22.70
C ASN A 242 33.33 6.88 -21.97
N ILE A 243 33.26 7.26 -20.70
CA ILE A 243 34.45 7.60 -19.90
C ILE A 243 35.35 6.37 -19.70
N ALA A 244 34.77 5.16 -19.48
CA ALA A 244 35.55 3.95 -19.34
C ALA A 244 36.30 3.59 -20.62
N THR A 245 35.67 3.70 -21.81
CA THR A 245 36.30 3.48 -23.12
C THR A 245 37.40 4.50 -23.39
N GLU A 246 37.15 5.78 -23.14
CA GLU A 246 38.18 6.83 -23.32
C GLU A 246 39.40 6.63 -22.40
N VAL A 247 39.21 6.08 -21.21
CA VAL A 247 40.32 5.77 -20.28
C VAL A 247 41.08 4.53 -20.72
N GLU A 248 40.41 3.50 -21.24
CA GLU A 248 41.04 2.30 -21.79
C GLU A 248 41.88 2.64 -23.03
N ASP A 249 41.33 3.41 -23.97
CA ASP A 249 42.05 3.89 -25.18
C ASP A 249 43.28 4.72 -24.80
N ALA A 250 43.17 5.63 -23.84
CA ALA A 250 44.28 6.46 -23.35
C ALA A 250 45.37 5.66 -22.59
N VAL A 251 45.02 4.51 -22.03
CA VAL A 251 46.01 3.62 -21.39
C VAL A 251 46.73 2.76 -22.42
N GLU A 252 46.02 2.32 -23.46
CA GLU A 252 46.65 1.57 -24.58
C GLU A 252 47.63 2.44 -25.37
N GLU A 253 47.27 3.69 -25.74
CA GLU A 253 48.16 4.63 -26.39
C GLU A 253 49.46 4.89 -25.60
N LYS A 254 49.36 5.05 -24.29
CA LYS A 254 50.54 5.24 -23.41
C LYS A 254 51.43 4.02 -23.31
N ASN A 255 50.87 2.83 -23.44
CA ASN A 255 51.64 1.59 -23.39
C ASN A 255 52.34 1.29 -24.70
N GLU A 256 51.80 1.76 -25.84
CA GLU A 256 52.46 1.69 -27.17
C GLU A 256 53.64 2.68 -27.28
N GLU A 257 53.47 3.93 -26.76
CA GLU A 257 54.54 4.92 -26.75
C GLU A 257 55.74 4.56 -25.84
N ASN A 258 55.57 3.70 -24.86
CA ASN A 258 56.65 3.27 -23.97
C ASN A 258 57.40 2.01 -24.44
N ASN A 259 56.99 1.41 -25.57
CA ASN A 259 57.62 0.19 -26.11
C ASN A 259 58.45 0.41 -27.39
N ASP A 260 58.53 1.65 -27.87
CA ASP A 260 59.44 2.08 -28.95
C ASP A 260 60.65 2.83 -28.35
#